data_72bd820a714e09869c749ba5ffc1f297
#
_entry.id   72bd820a714e09869c749ba5ffc1f297
#
_cell.length_a   1.000
_cell.length_b   1.000
_cell.length_c   1.000
_cell.angle_alpha   90.00
_cell.angle_beta   90.00
_cell.angle_gamma   90.00
#
_symmetry.space_group_name_H-M   'P 1'
#
loop_
_entity.id
_entity.type
_entity.pdbx_description
1 polymer ?
#
loop_
_entity_poly.entity_id
_entity_poly.type
_entity_poly.pdbx_seq_one_letter_code
_entity_poly.pdbx_strand_id
1 'polypeptide(L)'
;MALLRVLLLFVILLSVAVASFYFQDPWLWRRYADTMMQLAGAEPRLLTPNEIISGDRSFTLTTAREDERTVTPLALKTSAEYAARFDSHALIVMHQGKIQTEWYAEGWDAESLTQSQSMHKSLLAILIGAAIEDGVIGSVDDPVARYIPQWEDDPRGDITLNELMMMSSGLAQYEFTLNPFTDDFRWLHSGDTQPAVLRTPMADWTPGSRFDYNNINSELLGTVLENATGKRYSVLLEDYLWAPMGGGEARVWIDSEFGNAFTSCCLMATARDWSRVGLLMLNRGRVNDERIVTAGWIDRMVTQSPASKWYGLQTWLGYEKQVNPRNMPSTGGAYARTEPFLAPDVYFFSGRGAQRVYVVPSRQLVIVRLGPALGPNPLRAGWDNSYLVNSIIRGIDSQAERRRRAALDALPKPPINRDADLGPDVLQDEDQRPATHAEGLAEAQKKIPANTPGYRPGPDPAETTEEIRANLPPYAPEEPPTDPAELPTNERE
;
A
#
# COMPACT_ATOMS: atom_id res chain seq x y z
N MET A 1 21.29 50.48 -40.23
CA MET A 1 22.15 49.27 -40.35
C MET A 1 22.84 48.91 -39.04
N ALA A 2 23.44 49.81 -38.29
CA ALA A 2 24.13 49.51 -37.03
C ALA A 2 23.18 48.97 -35.95
N LEU A 3 22.02 49.58 -35.74
CA LEU A 3 21.01 49.14 -34.77
C LEU A 3 20.46 47.73 -35.06
N LEU A 4 20.23 47.38 -36.35
CA LEU A 4 19.81 46.07 -36.74
C LEU A 4 20.87 45.00 -36.47
N ARG A 5 22.17 45.31 -36.63
CA ARG A 5 23.29 44.40 -36.31
C ARG A 5 23.38 44.17 -34.82
N VAL A 6 23.23 45.23 -34.01
CA VAL A 6 23.24 45.12 -32.54
C VAL A 6 22.05 44.27 -32.05
N LEU A 7 20.86 44.50 -32.60
CA LEU A 7 19.68 43.68 -32.26
C LEU A 7 19.86 42.21 -32.65
N LEU A 8 20.40 41.96 -33.84
CA LEU A 8 20.67 40.59 -34.30
C LEU A 8 21.70 39.89 -33.40
N LEU A 9 22.78 40.59 -33.04
CA LEU A 9 23.82 40.07 -32.13
C LEU A 9 23.21 39.76 -30.77
N PHE A 10 22.38 40.64 -30.22
CA PHE A 10 21.67 40.40 -28.96
C PHE A 10 20.75 39.19 -29.02
N VAL A 11 19.98 39.03 -30.11
CA VAL A 11 19.12 37.84 -30.30
C VAL A 11 19.96 36.57 -30.39
N ILE A 12 21.07 36.58 -31.10
CA ILE A 12 21.98 35.44 -31.20
C ILE A 12 22.56 35.09 -29.82
N LEU A 13 23.08 36.07 -29.11
CA LEU A 13 23.65 35.86 -27.77
C LEU A 13 22.59 35.34 -26.80
N LEU A 14 21.38 35.90 -26.82
CA LEU A 14 20.27 35.43 -26.02
C LEU A 14 19.89 33.99 -26.39
N SER A 15 19.81 33.67 -27.68
CA SER A 15 19.51 32.30 -28.14
C SER A 15 20.58 31.32 -27.72
N VAL A 16 21.86 31.70 -27.80
CA VAL A 16 22.98 30.85 -27.34
C VAL A 16 22.91 30.66 -25.81
N ALA A 17 22.60 31.71 -25.05
CA ALA A 17 22.45 31.63 -23.61
C ALA A 17 21.27 30.72 -23.21
N VAL A 18 20.11 30.86 -23.85
CA VAL A 18 18.93 30.01 -23.64
C VAL A 18 19.23 28.57 -24.02
N ALA A 19 19.84 28.34 -25.18
CA ALA A 19 20.26 27.01 -25.62
C ALA A 19 21.27 26.38 -24.65
N SER A 20 22.30 27.11 -24.26
CA SER A 20 23.27 26.66 -23.27
C SER A 20 22.62 26.26 -21.96
N PHE A 21 21.67 27.06 -21.48
CA PHE A 21 20.93 26.81 -20.26
C PHE A 21 20.03 25.56 -20.38
N TYR A 22 19.34 25.38 -21.52
CA TYR A 22 18.55 24.19 -21.79
C TYR A 22 19.41 22.93 -21.85
N PHE A 23 20.58 22.98 -22.49
CA PHE A 23 21.44 21.83 -22.66
C PHE A 23 22.21 21.44 -21.38
N GLN A 24 22.24 22.28 -20.34
CA GLN A 24 22.78 21.87 -19.05
C GLN A 24 21.94 20.79 -18.36
N ASP A 25 20.61 20.84 -18.49
CA ASP A 25 19.71 19.85 -17.92
C ASP A 25 18.44 19.74 -18.79
N PRO A 26 18.51 19.02 -19.92
CA PRO A 26 17.37 18.89 -20.81
C PRO A 26 16.18 18.16 -20.16
N TRP A 27 16.44 17.25 -19.21
CA TRP A 27 15.39 16.50 -18.49
C TRP A 27 14.60 17.41 -17.56
N LEU A 28 15.27 18.30 -16.82
CA LEU A 28 14.63 19.31 -15.99
C LEU A 28 13.58 20.10 -16.79
N TRP A 29 13.99 20.62 -17.94
CA TRP A 29 13.10 21.49 -18.74
C TRP A 29 11.97 20.73 -19.40
N ARG A 30 12.20 19.49 -19.82
CA ARG A 30 11.13 18.62 -20.35
C ARG A 30 10.09 18.33 -19.26
N ARG A 31 10.53 17.92 -18.06
CA ARG A 31 9.64 17.61 -16.93
C ARG A 31 8.95 18.86 -16.39
N TYR A 32 9.63 20.01 -16.43
CA TYR A 32 9.01 21.30 -16.13
C TYR A 32 7.83 21.57 -17.09
N ALA A 33 8.06 21.44 -18.39
CA ALA A 33 7.00 21.62 -19.40
C ALA A 33 5.85 20.60 -19.20
N ASP A 34 6.17 19.34 -18.93
CA ASP A 34 5.16 18.29 -18.65
C ASP A 34 4.34 18.63 -17.40
N THR A 35 4.99 19.11 -16.34
CA THR A 35 4.31 19.56 -15.11
C THR A 35 3.36 20.73 -15.39
N MET A 36 3.81 21.73 -16.17
CA MET A 36 2.96 22.85 -16.57
C MET A 36 1.76 22.39 -17.40
N MET A 37 1.96 21.47 -18.34
CA MET A 37 0.86 20.92 -19.15
C MET A 37 -0.13 20.13 -18.31
N GLN A 38 0.34 19.33 -17.34
CA GLN A 38 -0.52 18.56 -16.42
C GLN A 38 -1.35 19.49 -15.52
N LEU A 39 -0.77 20.58 -15.03
CA LEU A 39 -1.50 21.62 -14.28
C LEU A 39 -2.57 22.32 -15.15
N ALA A 40 -2.34 22.38 -16.46
CA ALA A 40 -3.32 22.88 -17.43
C ALA A 40 -4.34 21.80 -17.88
N GLY A 41 -4.34 20.61 -17.25
CA GLY A 41 -5.30 19.55 -17.51
C GLY A 41 -4.89 18.54 -18.59
N ALA A 42 -3.63 18.54 -19.04
CA ALA A 42 -3.15 17.52 -19.97
C ALA A 42 -3.00 16.16 -19.28
N GLU A 43 -3.22 15.08 -20.02
CA GLU A 43 -2.99 13.72 -19.54
C GLU A 43 -1.54 13.50 -19.11
N PRO A 44 -1.31 12.77 -18.01
CA PRO A 44 0.02 12.44 -17.54
C PRO A 44 0.78 11.61 -18.57
N ARG A 45 2.02 11.99 -18.86
CA ARG A 45 2.90 11.18 -19.73
C ARG A 45 3.52 10.03 -18.96
N LEU A 46 3.91 9.00 -19.72
CA LEU A 46 4.73 7.91 -19.15
C LEU A 46 6.04 8.48 -18.61
N LEU A 47 6.43 7.97 -17.44
CA LEU A 47 7.71 8.33 -16.84
C LEU A 47 8.87 7.78 -17.67
N THR A 48 9.67 8.68 -18.21
CA THR A 48 10.84 8.37 -19.05
C THR A 48 12.01 9.27 -18.69
N PRO A 49 13.24 8.76 -18.85
CA PRO A 49 13.60 7.40 -19.25
C PRO A 49 13.32 6.37 -18.15
N ASN A 50 13.38 5.08 -18.49
CA ASN A 50 13.25 3.99 -17.53
C ASN A 50 14.22 2.86 -17.84
N GLU A 51 14.54 2.08 -16.82
CA GLU A 51 15.29 0.83 -16.96
C GLU A 51 14.35 -0.36 -16.83
N ILE A 52 14.61 -1.37 -17.64
CA ILE A 52 13.88 -2.64 -17.61
C ILE A 52 14.47 -3.49 -16.47
N ILE A 53 13.59 -4.12 -15.72
CA ILE A 53 13.88 -5.15 -14.74
C ILE A 53 13.30 -6.42 -15.33
N SER A 54 14.17 -7.36 -15.66
CA SER A 54 13.76 -8.62 -16.26
C SER A 54 13.27 -9.57 -15.16
N GLY A 55 12.21 -10.30 -15.47
CA GLY A 55 11.79 -11.42 -14.66
C GLY A 55 11.93 -12.71 -15.46
N ASP A 56 11.93 -13.85 -14.80
CA ASP A 56 12.04 -15.15 -15.45
C ASP A 56 10.69 -15.85 -15.64
N ARG A 57 9.61 -15.31 -15.06
CA ARG A 57 8.24 -15.89 -15.05
C ARG A 57 8.20 -17.36 -14.64
N SER A 58 9.20 -17.81 -13.89
CA SER A 58 9.35 -19.21 -13.46
C SER A 58 8.23 -19.68 -12.54
N PHE A 59 7.59 -18.74 -11.82
CA PHE A 59 6.50 -19.02 -10.91
C PHE A 59 5.15 -18.52 -11.43
N THR A 60 4.22 -19.47 -11.66
CA THR A 60 2.86 -19.18 -12.10
C THR A 60 1.91 -19.12 -10.91
N LEU A 61 1.19 -18.01 -10.77
CA LEU A 61 0.13 -17.88 -9.77
C LEU A 61 -1.03 -18.83 -10.08
N THR A 62 -1.44 -19.61 -9.10
CA THR A 62 -2.53 -20.56 -9.25
C THR A 62 -3.88 -19.87 -9.05
N THR A 63 -4.83 -20.09 -9.96
CA THR A 63 -6.21 -19.62 -9.82
C THR A 63 -7.07 -20.73 -9.23
N ALA A 64 -7.89 -20.41 -8.24
CA ALA A 64 -8.85 -21.33 -7.65
C ALA A 64 -9.95 -21.66 -8.64
N ARG A 65 -10.24 -22.96 -8.84
CA ARG A 65 -11.45 -23.39 -9.54
C ARG A 65 -12.68 -22.96 -8.73
N GLU A 66 -13.84 -22.95 -9.35
CA GLU A 66 -15.08 -22.49 -8.71
C GLU A 66 -15.41 -23.27 -7.43
N ASP A 67 -15.21 -24.58 -7.44
CA ASP A 67 -15.39 -25.49 -6.30
C ASP A 67 -14.30 -25.30 -5.19
N GLU A 68 -13.15 -24.76 -5.54
CA GLU A 68 -12.04 -24.47 -4.61
C GLU A 68 -12.16 -23.09 -3.95
N ARG A 69 -13.01 -22.19 -4.49
CA ARG A 69 -13.13 -20.83 -3.95
C ARG A 69 -13.50 -20.84 -2.48
N THR A 70 -12.74 -20.07 -1.73
CA THR A 70 -12.85 -19.93 -0.27
C THR A 70 -13.44 -18.58 0.14
N VAL A 71 -13.70 -17.70 -0.82
CA VAL A 71 -14.41 -16.43 -0.66
C VAL A 71 -15.74 -16.51 -1.38
N THR A 72 -16.82 -15.97 -0.79
CA THR A 72 -18.14 -16.01 -1.43
C THR A 72 -18.15 -15.21 -2.73
N PRO A 73 -18.90 -15.68 -3.76
CA PRO A 73 -19.05 -14.95 -5.02
C PRO A 73 -19.58 -13.52 -4.82
N LEU A 74 -20.46 -13.31 -3.85
CA LEU A 74 -20.99 -11.98 -3.52
C LEU A 74 -19.90 -11.05 -3.05
N ALA A 75 -19.03 -11.49 -2.14
CA ALA A 75 -17.93 -10.65 -1.63
C ALA A 75 -16.93 -10.30 -2.74
N LEU A 76 -16.60 -11.27 -3.62
CA LEU A 76 -15.72 -11.01 -4.76
C LEU A 76 -16.33 -10.00 -5.74
N LYS A 77 -17.61 -10.15 -6.06
CA LYS A 77 -18.35 -9.22 -6.93
C LYS A 77 -18.40 -7.82 -6.32
N THR A 78 -18.79 -7.69 -5.06
CA THR A 78 -18.86 -6.41 -4.35
C THR A 78 -17.49 -5.73 -4.30
N SER A 79 -16.42 -6.50 -4.12
CA SER A 79 -15.05 -5.98 -4.13
C SER A 79 -14.63 -5.43 -5.50
N ALA A 80 -15.00 -6.13 -6.60
CA ALA A 80 -14.74 -5.67 -7.95
C ALA A 80 -15.56 -4.41 -8.29
N GLU A 81 -16.85 -4.37 -7.91
CA GLU A 81 -17.71 -3.19 -8.07
C GLU A 81 -17.18 -1.98 -7.28
N TYR A 82 -16.67 -2.22 -6.06
CA TYR A 82 -16.03 -1.18 -5.26
C TYR A 82 -14.76 -0.66 -5.94
N ALA A 83 -13.90 -1.55 -6.44
CA ALA A 83 -12.70 -1.17 -7.18
C ALA A 83 -13.05 -0.36 -8.43
N ALA A 84 -14.04 -0.79 -9.22
CA ALA A 84 -14.51 -0.11 -10.42
C ALA A 84 -15.02 1.31 -10.12
N ARG A 85 -15.74 1.51 -9.02
CA ARG A 85 -16.26 2.81 -8.58
C ARG A 85 -15.15 3.87 -8.37
N PHE A 86 -13.94 3.43 -8.06
CA PHE A 86 -12.79 4.29 -7.81
C PHE A 86 -11.73 4.20 -8.93
N ASP A 87 -12.18 4.01 -10.16
CA ASP A 87 -11.34 4.02 -11.38
C ASP A 87 -10.15 3.06 -11.28
N SER A 88 -10.33 1.90 -10.63
CA SER A 88 -9.27 0.92 -10.53
C SER A 88 -8.98 0.30 -11.90
N HIS A 89 -7.69 0.05 -12.17
CA HIS A 89 -7.24 -0.67 -13.35
C HIS A 89 -7.31 -2.18 -13.14
N ALA A 90 -6.97 -2.63 -11.93
CA ALA A 90 -6.94 -4.03 -11.57
C ALA A 90 -7.30 -4.26 -10.11
N LEU A 91 -7.92 -5.40 -9.83
CA LEU A 91 -8.13 -5.97 -8.51
C LEU A 91 -7.81 -7.46 -8.57
N ILE A 92 -6.88 -7.92 -7.72
CA ILE A 92 -6.61 -9.33 -7.50
C ILE A 92 -6.85 -9.66 -6.02
N VAL A 93 -7.61 -10.71 -5.76
CA VAL A 93 -7.81 -11.25 -4.41
C VAL A 93 -7.23 -12.66 -4.37
N MET A 94 -6.25 -12.88 -3.49
CA MET A 94 -5.68 -14.19 -3.24
C MET A 94 -5.99 -14.64 -1.82
N HIS A 95 -6.41 -15.87 -1.67
CA HIS A 95 -6.63 -16.51 -0.37
C HIS A 95 -6.07 -17.93 -0.39
N GLN A 96 -5.32 -18.29 0.66
CA GLN A 96 -4.63 -19.57 0.77
C GLN A 96 -3.73 -19.87 -0.45
N GLY A 97 -3.00 -18.86 -0.92
CA GLY A 97 -2.05 -18.97 -2.05
C GLY A 97 -2.70 -19.04 -3.43
N LYS A 98 -4.04 -19.00 -3.56
CA LYS A 98 -4.76 -19.09 -4.85
C LYS A 98 -5.51 -17.80 -5.15
N ILE A 99 -5.49 -17.38 -6.42
CA ILE A 99 -6.31 -16.28 -6.92
C ILE A 99 -7.78 -16.68 -6.83
N GLN A 100 -8.59 -15.93 -6.07
CA GLN A 100 -10.03 -16.11 -5.93
C GLN A 100 -10.81 -15.32 -6.97
N THR A 101 -10.29 -14.15 -7.32
CA THR A 101 -10.78 -13.33 -8.42
C THR A 101 -9.64 -12.48 -8.96
N GLU A 102 -9.71 -12.22 -10.24
CA GLU A 102 -8.84 -11.32 -10.98
C GLU A 102 -9.78 -10.50 -11.88
N TRP A 103 -9.76 -9.18 -11.66
CA TRP A 103 -10.63 -8.25 -12.38
C TRP A 103 -9.78 -7.10 -12.94
N TYR A 104 -10.07 -6.72 -14.17
CA TYR A 104 -9.45 -5.62 -14.88
C TYR A 104 -10.51 -4.69 -15.47
N ALA A 105 -10.26 -3.40 -15.46
CA ALA A 105 -11.08 -2.42 -16.15
C ALA A 105 -10.95 -2.55 -17.67
N GLU A 106 -11.87 -1.98 -18.41
CA GLU A 106 -11.80 -1.93 -19.87
C GLU A 106 -10.48 -1.30 -20.33
N GLY A 107 -9.80 -1.94 -21.28
CA GLY A 107 -8.48 -1.52 -21.77
C GLY A 107 -7.29 -1.97 -20.91
N TRP A 108 -7.52 -2.68 -19.82
CA TRP A 108 -6.49 -3.23 -18.92
C TRP A 108 -6.56 -4.74 -18.86
N ASP A 109 -5.42 -5.38 -18.65
CA ASP A 109 -5.28 -6.84 -18.58
C ASP A 109 -4.17 -7.28 -17.60
N ALA A 110 -3.87 -8.57 -17.60
CA ALA A 110 -2.87 -9.18 -16.72
C ALA A 110 -1.43 -8.73 -17.01
N GLU A 111 -1.16 -8.26 -18.21
CA GLU A 111 0.17 -7.84 -18.68
C GLU A 111 0.33 -6.30 -18.59
N SER A 112 -0.72 -5.59 -18.24
CA SER A 112 -0.72 -4.13 -18.17
C SER A 112 0.13 -3.62 -17.01
N LEU A 113 1.14 -2.79 -17.33
CA LEU A 113 2.01 -2.16 -16.34
C LEU A 113 1.32 -0.94 -15.73
N THR A 114 1.26 -0.89 -14.40
CA THR A 114 0.73 0.25 -13.65
C THR A 114 1.80 0.85 -12.75
N GLN A 115 1.81 2.17 -12.66
CA GLN A 115 2.74 2.87 -11.75
C GLN A 115 2.39 2.57 -10.29
N SER A 116 3.37 2.09 -9.54
CA SER A 116 3.24 1.75 -8.11
C SER A 116 3.07 2.96 -7.22
N GLN A 117 3.56 4.11 -7.65
CA GLN A 117 3.78 5.23 -6.74
C GLN A 117 4.57 4.77 -5.51
N SER A 118 4.28 5.31 -4.33
CA SER A 118 5.03 4.99 -3.10
C SER A 118 4.94 3.53 -2.62
N MET A 119 4.18 2.63 -3.27
CA MET A 119 4.28 1.20 -2.97
C MET A 119 5.70 0.66 -3.20
N HIS A 120 6.45 1.27 -4.11
CA HIS A 120 7.86 0.95 -4.38
C HIS A 120 8.73 0.98 -3.13
N LYS A 121 8.47 1.93 -2.20
CA LYS A 121 9.25 2.08 -0.97
C LYS A 121 9.38 0.78 -0.15
N SER A 122 8.32 -0.03 -0.13
CA SER A 122 8.35 -1.28 0.63
C SER A 122 9.32 -2.32 0.06
N LEU A 123 9.64 -2.23 -1.24
CA LEU A 123 10.65 -3.09 -1.85
C LEU A 123 12.06 -2.74 -1.35
N LEU A 124 12.34 -1.46 -1.05
CA LEU A 124 13.64 -1.05 -0.48
C LEU A 124 13.93 -1.77 0.82
N ALA A 125 12.93 -1.90 1.71
CA ALA A 125 13.14 -2.64 2.96
C ALA A 125 13.44 -4.12 2.71
N ILE A 126 12.81 -4.75 1.71
CA ILE A 126 13.13 -6.13 1.31
C ILE A 126 14.58 -6.21 0.81
N LEU A 127 14.98 -5.29 -0.09
CA LEU A 127 16.34 -5.26 -0.65
C LEU A 127 17.42 -4.98 0.40
N ILE A 128 17.17 -4.07 1.36
CA ILE A 128 18.08 -3.84 2.49
C ILE A 128 18.21 -5.11 3.34
N GLY A 129 17.11 -5.83 3.58
CA GLY A 129 17.15 -7.10 4.29
C GLY A 129 18.00 -8.15 3.59
N ALA A 130 17.84 -8.30 2.29
CA ALA A 130 18.64 -9.21 1.47
C ALA A 130 20.13 -8.81 1.46
N ALA A 131 20.44 -7.52 1.32
CA ALA A 131 21.81 -7.02 1.35
C ALA A 131 22.47 -7.20 2.74
N ILE A 132 21.71 -7.18 3.84
CA ILE A 132 22.22 -7.50 5.17
C ILE A 132 22.49 -9.01 5.29
N GLU A 133 21.60 -9.87 4.78
CA GLU A 133 21.80 -11.32 4.80
C GLU A 133 23.03 -11.73 3.98
N ASP A 134 23.31 -11.04 2.87
CA ASP A 134 24.51 -11.24 2.07
C ASP A 134 25.78 -10.61 2.68
N GLY A 135 25.65 -9.88 3.78
CA GLY A 135 26.78 -9.22 4.46
C GLY A 135 27.33 -8.00 3.72
N VAL A 136 26.64 -7.51 2.70
CA VAL A 136 27.00 -6.29 1.94
C VAL A 136 26.69 -5.04 2.74
N ILE A 137 25.56 -5.06 3.46
CA ILE A 137 25.19 -4.07 4.49
C ILE A 137 25.41 -4.73 5.86
N GLY A 138 26.07 -4.01 6.78
CA GLY A 138 26.42 -4.59 8.08
C GLY A 138 25.20 -4.74 9.00
N SER A 139 24.42 -3.68 9.15
CA SER A 139 23.28 -3.61 10.06
C SER A 139 22.33 -2.50 9.68
N VAL A 140 21.09 -2.55 10.16
CA VAL A 140 20.15 -1.41 10.09
C VAL A 140 20.60 -0.24 10.96
N ASP A 141 21.45 -0.49 11.95
CA ASP A 141 21.97 0.53 12.86
C ASP A 141 23.26 1.16 12.31
N ASP A 142 23.71 0.74 11.11
CA ASP A 142 24.83 1.37 10.44
C ASP A 142 24.48 2.84 10.12
N PRO A 143 25.43 3.77 10.36
CA PRO A 143 25.28 5.16 9.97
C PRO A 143 25.34 5.29 8.45
N VAL A 144 24.54 6.21 7.89
CA VAL A 144 24.48 6.41 6.42
C VAL A 144 25.81 6.82 5.83
N ALA A 145 26.67 7.52 6.59
CA ALA A 145 28.01 7.93 6.15
C ALA A 145 28.86 6.75 5.67
N ARG A 146 28.63 5.55 6.21
CA ARG A 146 29.32 4.34 5.76
C ARG A 146 29.09 4.02 4.27
N TYR A 147 27.95 4.44 3.74
CA TYR A 147 27.51 4.18 2.37
C TYR A 147 27.39 5.44 1.52
N ILE A 148 27.35 6.62 2.15
CA ILE A 148 27.29 7.93 1.50
C ILE A 148 28.50 8.76 1.96
N PRO A 149 29.67 8.58 1.32
CA PRO A 149 30.92 9.24 1.76
C PRO A 149 30.84 10.77 1.79
N GLN A 150 29.91 11.37 1.02
CA GLN A 150 29.68 12.81 1.03
C GLN A 150 29.21 13.35 2.38
N TRP A 151 28.77 12.47 3.28
CA TRP A 151 28.29 12.79 4.62
C TRP A 151 29.22 12.32 5.75
N GLU A 152 30.47 11.93 5.45
CA GLU A 152 31.42 11.41 6.44
C GLU A 152 31.70 12.42 7.59
N ASP A 153 31.83 13.72 7.24
CA ASP A 153 32.03 14.81 8.21
C ASP A 153 30.77 15.66 8.41
N ASP A 154 29.59 15.15 8.08
CA ASP A 154 28.31 15.86 8.15
C ASP A 154 27.41 15.21 9.22
N PRO A 155 26.70 15.99 10.07
CA PRO A 155 25.79 15.44 11.07
C PRO A 155 24.71 14.50 10.50
N ARG A 156 24.36 14.64 9.22
CA ARG A 156 23.45 13.71 8.52
C ARG A 156 24.03 12.32 8.36
N GLY A 157 25.34 12.20 8.39
CA GLY A 157 26.05 10.93 8.30
C GLY A 157 25.76 9.97 9.46
N ASP A 158 25.39 10.51 10.63
CA ASP A 158 25.05 9.74 11.82
C ASP A 158 23.63 9.14 11.76
N ILE A 159 22.78 9.56 10.81
CA ILE A 159 21.45 8.96 10.59
C ILE A 159 21.63 7.48 10.29
N THR A 160 20.86 6.62 10.94
CA THR A 160 20.91 5.18 10.73
C THR A 160 20.01 4.73 9.56
N LEU A 161 20.31 3.59 8.95
CA LEU A 161 19.43 2.96 7.96
C LEU A 161 18.05 2.67 8.54
N ASN A 162 17.98 2.34 9.83
CA ASN A 162 16.74 2.12 10.55
C ASN A 162 15.86 3.39 10.58
N GLU A 163 16.44 4.53 10.88
CA GLU A 163 15.73 5.82 10.92
C GLU A 163 15.23 6.24 9.54
N LEU A 164 16.01 5.98 8.48
CA LEU A 164 15.54 6.18 7.11
C LEU A 164 14.33 5.27 6.80
N MET A 165 14.44 3.97 7.10
CA MET A 165 13.36 3.00 6.83
C MET A 165 12.10 3.28 7.66
N MET A 166 12.24 3.77 8.89
CA MET A 166 11.12 4.13 9.78
C MET A 166 10.53 5.51 9.52
N MET A 167 11.04 6.26 8.53
CA MET A 167 10.61 7.65 8.26
C MET A 167 10.81 8.56 9.48
N SER A 168 11.95 8.45 10.14
CA SER A 168 12.30 9.20 11.35
C SER A 168 13.73 9.80 11.30
N SER A 169 14.24 10.09 10.11
CA SER A 169 15.62 10.52 9.88
C SER A 169 15.96 11.93 10.37
N GLY A 170 14.97 12.78 10.61
CA GLY A 170 15.23 14.20 10.91
C GLY A 170 15.59 15.07 9.70
N LEU A 171 15.52 14.53 8.49
CA LEU A 171 15.70 15.30 7.27
C LEU A 171 14.47 16.15 6.96
N ALA A 172 14.69 17.39 6.53
CA ALA A 172 13.61 18.28 6.13
C ALA A 172 12.86 17.75 4.90
N GLN A 173 11.58 18.03 4.82
CA GLN A 173 10.79 17.74 3.63
C GLN A 173 11.02 18.79 2.56
N TYR A 174 11.00 18.37 1.31
CA TYR A 174 10.89 19.29 0.19
C TYR A 174 9.46 19.82 0.07
N GLU A 175 9.37 21.13 -0.14
CA GLU A 175 8.10 21.81 -0.34
C GLU A 175 7.67 21.77 -1.81
N PHE A 176 6.36 21.79 -2.05
CA PHE A 176 5.87 21.93 -3.42
C PHE A 176 6.21 23.31 -3.95
N THR A 177 6.91 23.35 -5.07
CA THR A 177 7.26 24.58 -5.78
C THR A 177 7.24 24.37 -7.28
N LEU A 178 7.06 25.45 -8.04
CA LEU A 178 7.23 25.49 -9.49
C LEU A 178 8.50 26.23 -9.90
N ASN A 179 9.38 26.54 -8.93
CA ASN A 179 10.67 27.18 -9.20
C ASN A 179 11.72 26.12 -9.59
N PRO A 180 12.13 26.02 -10.87
CA PRO A 180 13.05 25.00 -11.34
C PRO A 180 14.52 25.19 -10.83
N PHE A 181 14.78 26.26 -10.11
CA PHE A 181 16.12 26.58 -9.59
C PHE A 181 16.35 26.17 -8.15
N THR A 182 15.32 25.63 -7.47
CA THR A 182 15.40 25.14 -6.09
C THR A 182 15.57 23.64 -6.03
N ASP A 183 16.20 23.15 -4.95
CA ASP A 183 16.31 21.71 -4.70
C ASP A 183 14.93 21.07 -4.46
N ASP A 184 13.95 21.83 -3.92
CA ASP A 184 12.56 21.41 -3.79
C ASP A 184 11.91 20.96 -5.11
N PHE A 185 12.34 21.55 -6.23
CA PHE A 185 11.90 21.14 -7.55
C PHE A 185 12.84 20.10 -8.18
N ARG A 186 14.14 20.28 -8.03
CA ARG A 186 15.18 19.53 -8.76
C ARG A 186 15.29 18.07 -8.33
N TRP A 187 15.01 17.74 -7.06
CA TRP A 187 15.10 16.37 -6.56
C TRP A 187 14.20 15.38 -7.32
N LEU A 188 13.14 15.86 -7.99
CA LEU A 188 12.20 15.05 -8.76
C LEU A 188 12.29 15.30 -10.27
N HIS A 189 12.80 16.44 -10.70
CA HIS A 189 12.69 16.88 -12.08
C HIS A 189 14.03 16.99 -12.82
N SER A 190 15.16 17.11 -12.12
CA SER A 190 16.49 17.20 -12.74
C SER A 190 16.87 15.91 -13.46
N GLY A 191 17.72 16.01 -14.47
CA GLY A 191 18.37 14.87 -15.11
C GLY A 191 19.52 14.27 -14.28
N ASP A 192 19.88 14.93 -13.17
CA ASP A 192 20.72 14.41 -12.10
C ASP A 192 20.08 14.87 -10.78
N THR A 193 19.35 13.98 -10.14
CA THR A 193 18.61 14.29 -8.91
C THR A 193 19.45 14.15 -7.65
N GLN A 194 20.53 13.38 -7.71
CA GLN A 194 21.39 13.05 -6.57
C GLN A 194 21.92 14.28 -5.82
N PRO A 195 22.44 15.35 -6.49
CA PRO A 195 22.90 16.53 -5.78
C PRO A 195 21.82 17.21 -4.95
N ALA A 196 20.58 17.26 -5.42
CA ALA A 196 19.47 17.81 -4.66
C ALA A 196 19.17 16.94 -3.43
N VAL A 197 19.06 15.63 -3.62
CA VAL A 197 18.81 14.65 -2.53
C VAL A 197 19.89 14.78 -1.45
N LEU A 198 21.17 14.85 -1.82
CA LEU A 198 22.28 14.96 -0.88
C LEU A 198 22.39 16.31 -0.16
N ARG A 199 21.79 17.40 -0.71
CA ARG A 199 21.76 18.72 -0.05
C ARG A 199 20.57 18.91 0.89
N THR A 200 19.67 17.92 1.01
CA THR A 200 18.53 18.00 1.95
C THR A 200 19.02 18.34 3.35
N PRO A 201 18.56 19.44 3.96
CA PRO A 201 19.02 19.83 5.29
C PRO A 201 18.39 19.00 6.39
N MET A 202 18.95 19.07 7.60
CA MET A 202 18.27 18.58 8.80
C MET A 202 17.08 19.49 9.14
N ALA A 203 16.00 18.89 9.61
CA ALA A 203 14.92 19.59 10.30
C ALA A 203 15.33 19.95 11.75
N ASP A 204 14.46 20.61 12.48
CA ASP A 204 14.69 21.09 13.85
C ASP A 204 14.43 20.03 14.95
N TRP A 205 14.43 18.74 14.58
CA TRP A 205 14.17 17.64 15.50
C TRP A 205 15.18 16.50 15.35
N THR A 206 15.39 15.77 16.45
CA THR A 206 16.40 14.71 16.52
C THR A 206 15.96 13.46 15.76
N PRO A 207 16.84 12.81 14.97
CA PRO A 207 16.58 11.52 14.36
C PRO A 207 16.00 10.50 15.36
N GLY A 208 15.06 9.68 14.92
CA GLY A 208 14.35 8.69 15.75
C GLY A 208 13.21 9.24 16.62
N SER A 209 13.14 10.56 16.87
CA SER A 209 12.19 11.14 17.83
C SER A 209 10.78 11.35 17.26
N ARG A 210 10.64 11.45 15.92
CA ARG A 210 9.39 11.80 15.25
C ARG A 210 9.24 11.04 13.94
N PHE A 211 8.04 10.58 13.66
CA PHE A 211 7.66 10.07 12.33
C PHE A 211 7.35 11.25 11.40
N ASP A 212 8.03 11.29 10.27
CA ASP A 212 7.79 12.25 9.20
C ASP A 212 7.97 11.58 7.84
N TYR A 213 6.85 11.31 7.15
CA TYR A 213 6.86 10.57 5.88
C TYR A 213 7.54 11.39 4.79
N ASN A 214 8.77 11.06 4.48
CA ASN A 214 9.65 11.83 3.60
C ASN A 214 10.19 10.95 2.46
N ASN A 215 10.01 11.40 1.21
CA ASN A 215 10.50 10.69 0.03
C ASN A 215 12.02 10.57 -0.01
N ILE A 216 12.73 11.58 0.51
CA ILE A 216 14.18 11.61 0.50
C ILE A 216 14.79 10.44 1.27
N ASN A 217 14.13 9.98 2.36
CA ASN A 217 14.58 8.79 3.06
C ASN A 217 14.67 7.57 2.12
N SER A 218 13.72 7.44 1.24
CA SER A 218 13.69 6.31 0.30
C SER A 218 14.68 6.49 -0.86
N GLU A 219 14.89 7.71 -1.35
CA GLU A 219 15.94 7.98 -2.35
C GLU A 219 17.33 7.69 -1.77
N LEU A 220 17.58 8.05 -0.52
CA LEU A 220 18.83 7.73 0.17
C LEU A 220 19.02 6.23 0.37
N LEU A 221 17.96 5.47 0.67
CA LEU A 221 18.05 4.00 0.76
C LEU A 221 18.42 3.37 -0.58
N GLY A 222 17.91 3.90 -1.71
CA GLY A 222 18.35 3.52 -3.04
C GLY A 222 19.83 3.79 -3.26
N THR A 223 20.29 4.99 -2.92
CA THR A 223 21.72 5.38 -2.96
C THR A 223 22.59 4.45 -2.11
N VAL A 224 22.15 4.15 -0.88
CA VAL A 224 22.86 3.21 0.01
C VAL A 224 23.01 1.83 -0.64
N LEU A 225 21.93 1.29 -1.24
CA LEU A 225 21.95 0.00 -1.92
C LEU A 225 22.94 -0.01 -3.09
N GLU A 226 22.89 0.99 -3.96
CA GLU A 226 23.81 1.09 -5.10
C GLU A 226 25.28 1.23 -4.65
N ASN A 227 25.54 2.09 -3.69
CA ASN A 227 26.91 2.31 -3.18
C ASN A 227 27.45 1.09 -2.42
N ALA A 228 26.63 0.41 -1.62
CA ALA A 228 27.05 -0.78 -0.88
C ALA A 228 27.37 -1.96 -1.79
N THR A 229 26.61 -2.13 -2.86
CA THR A 229 26.72 -3.30 -3.75
C THR A 229 27.56 -3.04 -4.99
N GLY A 230 27.74 -1.78 -5.38
CA GLY A 230 28.34 -1.38 -6.65
C GLY A 230 27.48 -1.73 -7.88
N LYS A 231 26.23 -2.10 -7.69
CA LYS A 231 25.27 -2.45 -8.76
C LYS A 231 24.25 -1.34 -8.94
N ARG A 232 23.72 -1.20 -10.16
CA ARG A 232 22.56 -0.33 -10.42
C ARG A 232 21.31 -0.87 -9.73
N TYR A 233 20.43 0.04 -9.32
CA TYR A 233 19.20 -0.32 -8.61
C TYR A 233 18.31 -1.31 -9.37
N SER A 234 18.16 -1.15 -10.69
CA SER A 234 17.39 -2.07 -11.54
C SER A 234 17.93 -3.49 -11.47
N VAL A 235 19.26 -3.65 -11.53
CA VAL A 235 19.95 -4.95 -11.42
C VAL A 235 19.78 -5.55 -10.02
N LEU A 236 19.86 -4.72 -8.97
CA LEU A 236 19.62 -5.18 -7.60
C LEU A 236 18.19 -5.69 -7.41
N LEU A 237 17.23 -4.94 -7.92
CA LEU A 237 15.82 -5.33 -7.83
C LEU A 237 15.56 -6.62 -8.62
N GLU A 238 16.21 -6.78 -9.79
CA GLU A 238 16.14 -8.02 -10.57
C GLU A 238 16.76 -9.20 -9.82
N ASP A 239 18.02 -9.08 -9.39
CA ASP A 239 18.79 -10.17 -8.78
C ASP A 239 18.23 -10.63 -7.44
N TYR A 240 17.88 -9.67 -6.55
CA TYR A 240 17.50 -9.99 -5.18
C TYR A 240 16.02 -10.31 -5.00
N LEU A 241 15.16 -9.81 -5.90
CA LEU A 241 13.72 -9.93 -5.68
C LEU A 241 12.96 -10.40 -6.91
N TRP A 242 13.14 -9.71 -8.05
CA TRP A 242 12.20 -9.84 -9.16
C TRP A 242 12.28 -11.18 -9.87
N ALA A 243 13.49 -11.60 -10.27
CA ALA A 243 13.71 -12.90 -10.89
C ALA A 243 13.45 -14.05 -9.89
N PRO A 244 13.99 -14.03 -8.62
CA PRO A 244 13.70 -15.09 -7.65
C PRO A 244 12.21 -15.28 -7.33
N MET A 245 11.40 -14.20 -7.39
CA MET A 245 9.95 -14.35 -7.16
C MET A 245 9.16 -14.77 -8.41
N GLY A 246 9.84 -14.99 -9.55
CA GLY A 246 9.19 -15.34 -10.82
C GLY A 246 8.40 -14.17 -11.42
N GLY A 247 8.87 -12.94 -11.26
CA GLY A 247 8.25 -11.74 -11.79
C GLY A 247 8.25 -11.68 -13.31
N GLY A 248 7.39 -10.83 -13.88
CA GLY A 248 7.40 -10.45 -15.28
C GLY A 248 8.34 -9.27 -15.55
N GLU A 249 8.28 -8.69 -16.76
CA GLU A 249 8.95 -7.43 -17.04
C GLU A 249 8.38 -6.32 -16.15
N ALA A 250 9.26 -5.58 -15.51
CA ALA A 250 8.92 -4.33 -14.81
C ALA A 250 9.85 -3.21 -15.28
N ARG A 251 9.53 -1.98 -14.92
CA ARG A 251 10.32 -0.81 -15.31
C ARG A 251 10.43 0.17 -14.17
N VAL A 252 11.65 0.60 -13.87
CA VAL A 252 11.90 1.66 -12.90
C VAL A 252 12.22 2.96 -13.61
N TRP A 253 11.56 4.06 -13.21
CA TRP A 253 11.87 5.38 -13.70
C TRP A 253 13.26 5.82 -13.23
N ILE A 254 14.05 6.42 -14.15
CA ILE A 254 15.38 6.98 -13.88
C ILE A 254 15.41 8.46 -14.24
N ASP A 255 16.30 9.23 -13.63
CA ASP A 255 16.36 10.68 -13.80
C ASP A 255 16.92 11.10 -15.17
N SER A 256 17.83 10.32 -15.74
CA SER A 256 18.37 10.48 -17.11
C SER A 256 18.81 9.12 -17.67
N GLU A 257 19.19 9.07 -18.93
CA GLU A 257 19.79 7.85 -19.51
C GLU A 257 21.03 7.46 -18.71
N PHE A 258 21.01 6.24 -18.14
CA PHE A 258 22.04 5.73 -17.21
C PHE A 258 22.16 6.49 -15.90
N GLY A 259 21.18 7.34 -15.55
CA GLY A 259 21.12 8.11 -14.31
C GLY A 259 20.56 7.32 -13.12
N ASN A 260 20.17 8.01 -12.07
CA ASN A 260 19.73 7.41 -10.81
C ASN A 260 18.27 6.94 -10.88
N ALA A 261 17.96 5.82 -10.27
CA ALA A 261 16.59 5.33 -10.16
C ALA A 261 15.79 6.14 -9.13
N PHE A 262 14.51 6.40 -9.42
CA PHE A 262 13.57 6.93 -8.44
C PHE A 262 13.07 5.79 -7.55
N THR A 263 13.58 5.73 -6.34
CA THR A 263 13.30 4.65 -5.41
C THR A 263 12.19 4.97 -4.41
N SER A 264 11.81 6.23 -4.30
CA SER A 264 10.64 6.65 -3.51
C SER A 264 9.32 6.39 -4.21
N CYS A 265 9.33 6.14 -5.53
CA CYS A 265 8.14 5.89 -6.35
C CYS A 265 8.47 5.10 -7.62
N CYS A 266 7.49 4.97 -8.43
CA CYS A 266 7.58 5.02 -9.88
C CYS A 266 8.11 3.74 -10.53
N LEU A 267 8.01 2.58 -9.85
CA LEU A 267 8.11 1.27 -10.47
C LEU A 267 6.80 1.00 -11.24
N MET A 268 6.93 0.54 -12.47
CA MET A 268 5.83 0.06 -13.30
C MET A 268 5.86 -1.47 -13.33
N ALA A 269 4.81 -2.09 -12.86
CA ALA A 269 4.70 -3.55 -12.79
C ALA A 269 3.23 -3.99 -12.92
N THR A 270 3.00 -5.28 -13.18
CA THR A 270 1.67 -5.85 -13.30
C THR A 270 1.01 -6.09 -11.94
N ALA A 271 -0.31 -6.19 -11.90
CA ALA A 271 -1.03 -6.57 -10.68
C ALA A 271 -0.63 -7.99 -10.18
N ARG A 272 -0.30 -8.88 -11.10
CA ARG A 272 0.20 -10.22 -10.78
C ARG A 272 1.56 -10.20 -10.11
N ASP A 273 2.46 -9.31 -10.53
CA ASP A 273 3.78 -9.17 -9.89
C ASP A 273 3.65 -8.60 -8.47
N TRP A 274 2.78 -7.62 -8.27
CA TRP A 274 2.46 -7.12 -6.93
C TRP A 274 1.79 -8.19 -6.05
N SER A 275 1.06 -9.14 -6.66
CA SER A 275 0.51 -10.29 -5.92
C SER A 275 1.61 -11.25 -5.46
N ARG A 276 2.68 -11.44 -6.27
CA ARG A 276 3.87 -12.22 -5.85
C ARG A 276 4.59 -11.56 -4.68
N VAL A 277 4.76 -10.23 -4.73
CA VAL A 277 5.31 -9.47 -3.58
C VAL A 277 4.42 -9.64 -2.35
N GLY A 278 3.09 -9.58 -2.50
CA GLY A 278 2.15 -9.85 -1.42
C GLY A 278 2.29 -11.27 -0.83
N LEU A 279 2.47 -12.28 -1.69
CA LEU A 279 2.73 -13.67 -1.26
C LEU A 279 4.08 -13.83 -0.55
N LEU A 280 5.14 -13.15 -1.02
CA LEU A 280 6.43 -13.12 -0.33
C LEU A 280 6.25 -12.64 1.11
N MET A 281 5.53 -11.55 1.31
CA MET A 281 5.27 -11.01 2.63
C MET A 281 4.41 -11.95 3.48
N LEU A 282 3.34 -12.52 2.90
CA LEU A 282 2.45 -13.47 3.56
C LEU A 282 3.20 -14.73 4.00
N ASN A 283 4.11 -15.22 3.16
CA ASN A 283 4.93 -16.42 3.41
C ASN A 283 6.24 -16.10 4.13
N ARG A 284 6.30 -14.93 4.79
CA ARG A 284 7.41 -14.54 5.66
C ARG A 284 8.77 -14.64 4.99
N GLY A 285 8.88 -14.02 3.79
CA GLY A 285 10.14 -13.90 3.06
C GLY A 285 10.43 -15.03 2.07
N ARG A 286 9.45 -15.87 1.78
CA ARG A 286 9.56 -16.96 0.80
C ARG A 286 8.56 -16.81 -0.32
N VAL A 287 9.00 -17.05 -1.54
CA VAL A 287 8.13 -17.23 -2.71
C VAL A 287 8.51 -18.54 -3.35
N ASN A 288 7.50 -19.40 -3.61
CA ASN A 288 7.76 -20.76 -4.02
C ASN A 288 8.71 -21.45 -2.97
N ASP A 289 9.77 -22.10 -3.41
CA ASP A 289 10.78 -22.68 -2.52
C ASP A 289 11.97 -21.76 -2.24
N GLU A 290 12.01 -20.59 -2.88
CA GLU A 290 13.06 -19.59 -2.73
C GLU A 290 12.85 -18.73 -1.47
N ARG A 291 13.93 -18.55 -0.71
CA ARG A 291 13.98 -17.61 0.41
C ARG A 291 14.70 -16.34 -0.03
N ILE A 292 13.97 -15.24 -0.10
CA ILE A 292 14.49 -13.93 -0.46
C ILE A 292 15.03 -13.18 0.76
N VAL A 293 14.30 -13.26 1.88
CA VAL A 293 14.73 -12.71 3.19
C VAL A 293 14.25 -13.62 4.31
N THR A 294 14.86 -13.48 5.50
CA THR A 294 14.45 -14.26 6.66
C THR A 294 13.05 -13.90 7.16
N ALA A 295 12.39 -14.86 7.83
CA ALA A 295 11.10 -14.61 8.48
C ALA A 295 11.22 -13.51 9.56
N GLY A 296 12.34 -13.48 10.30
CA GLY A 296 12.60 -12.44 11.30
C GLY A 296 12.71 -11.04 10.68
N TRP A 297 13.20 -10.93 9.45
CA TRP A 297 13.24 -9.65 8.74
C TRP A 297 11.83 -9.15 8.38
N ILE A 298 10.97 -10.03 7.86
CA ILE A 298 9.56 -9.69 7.58
C ILE A 298 8.84 -9.28 8.87
N ASP A 299 9.03 -10.01 9.98
CA ASP A 299 8.46 -9.65 11.27
C ASP A 299 8.91 -8.24 11.70
N ARG A 300 10.19 -7.91 11.48
CA ARG A 300 10.72 -6.56 11.74
C ARG A 300 10.09 -5.50 10.84
N MET A 301 9.90 -5.77 9.56
CA MET A 301 9.26 -4.85 8.62
C MET A 301 7.84 -4.46 9.06
N VAL A 302 7.11 -5.38 9.68
CA VAL A 302 5.71 -5.16 10.13
C VAL A 302 5.61 -4.87 11.63
N THR A 303 6.72 -4.63 12.31
CA THR A 303 6.74 -4.17 13.70
C THR A 303 6.61 -2.66 13.75
N GLN A 304 5.79 -2.16 14.70
CA GLN A 304 5.60 -0.72 14.91
C GLN A 304 6.92 -0.02 15.23
N SER A 305 7.17 1.10 14.57
CA SER A 305 8.32 1.93 14.90
C SER A 305 8.10 2.66 16.24
N PRO A 306 9.15 3.00 16.99
CA PRO A 306 9.03 3.81 18.20
C PRO A 306 8.33 5.15 17.96
N ALA A 307 8.54 5.74 16.79
CA ALA A 307 7.98 7.04 16.40
C ALA A 307 6.58 6.96 15.80
N SER A 308 6.09 5.77 15.38
CA SER A 308 4.79 5.61 14.74
C SER A 308 4.19 4.23 14.97
N LYS A 309 2.94 4.19 15.45
CA LYS A 309 2.16 2.94 15.57
C LYS A 309 1.61 2.43 14.23
N TRP A 310 1.69 3.24 13.17
CA TRP A 310 1.11 2.95 11.85
C TRP A 310 2.16 2.60 10.81
N TYR A 311 3.44 2.55 11.19
CA TYR A 311 4.53 2.37 10.25
C TYR A 311 5.64 1.52 10.85
N GLY A 312 6.11 0.56 10.05
CA GLY A 312 7.29 -0.25 10.32
C GLY A 312 8.44 0.16 9.39
N LEU A 313 9.18 -0.80 8.85
CA LEU A 313 10.22 -0.51 7.86
C LEU A 313 9.57 -0.36 6.48
N GLN A 314 9.43 0.86 5.99
CA GLN A 314 8.81 1.21 4.70
C GLN A 314 7.44 0.54 4.46
N THR A 315 6.75 0.16 5.54
CA THR A 315 5.50 -0.62 5.49
C THR A 315 4.44 0.00 6.39
N TRP A 316 3.24 0.19 5.87
CA TRP A 316 2.09 0.69 6.61
C TRP A 316 1.42 -0.42 7.41
N LEU A 317 1.02 -0.13 8.64
CA LEU A 317 0.39 -1.09 9.56
C LEU A 317 -1.09 -0.73 9.80
N GLY A 318 -1.95 -1.73 9.75
CA GLY A 318 -3.35 -1.60 10.12
C GLY A 318 -3.50 -1.55 11.63
N TYR A 319 -3.72 -0.37 12.20
CA TYR A 319 -3.88 -0.20 13.64
C TYR A 319 -5.36 -0.22 14.04
N GLU A 320 -5.69 -0.88 15.19
CA GLU A 320 -7.08 -1.11 15.62
C GLU A 320 -7.87 0.16 15.98
N LYS A 321 -7.22 1.22 16.44
CA LYS A 321 -7.94 2.43 16.86
C LYS A 321 -8.31 3.31 15.66
N GLN A 322 -9.57 3.77 15.63
CA GLN A 322 -9.98 4.88 14.78
C GLN A 322 -9.07 6.07 15.08
N VAL A 323 -8.31 6.49 14.08
CA VAL A 323 -7.54 7.72 14.18
C VAL A 323 -8.49 8.86 13.83
N ASN A 324 -8.60 9.84 14.73
CA ASN A 324 -9.32 11.07 14.41
C ASN A 324 -8.66 11.70 13.16
N PRO A 325 -9.42 11.97 12.08
CA PRO A 325 -8.87 12.57 10.87
C PRO A 325 -8.07 13.84 11.10
N ARG A 326 -8.35 14.58 12.18
CA ARG A 326 -7.62 15.81 12.56
C ARG A 326 -6.22 15.55 13.13
N ASN A 327 -5.93 14.33 13.56
CA ASN A 327 -4.64 13.92 14.11
C ASN A 327 -3.86 13.02 13.15
N MET A 328 -4.27 12.97 11.89
CA MET A 328 -3.58 12.21 10.86
C MET A 328 -2.30 12.94 10.43
N PRO A 329 -1.19 12.20 10.20
CA PRO A 329 -0.04 12.74 9.51
C PRO A 329 -0.44 13.37 8.17
N SER A 330 0.40 14.22 7.60
CA SER A 330 0.21 14.87 6.28
C SER A 330 -0.16 13.91 5.14
N THR A 331 0.09 12.61 5.32
CA THR A 331 -0.29 11.48 4.44
C THR A 331 -1.66 10.88 4.75
N GLY A 332 -2.53 11.63 5.42
CA GLY A 332 -3.84 11.18 5.98
C GLY A 332 -4.70 10.27 5.11
N GLY A 333 -4.51 10.34 3.79
CA GLY A 333 -5.19 9.44 2.88
C GLY A 333 -4.81 7.95 2.98
N ALA A 334 -3.63 7.60 3.54
CA ALA A 334 -3.27 6.20 3.73
C ALA A 334 -4.13 5.50 4.80
N TYR A 335 -4.79 6.26 5.68
CA TYR A 335 -5.54 5.76 6.83
C TYR A 335 -7.04 5.94 6.76
N ALA A 336 -7.58 6.50 5.67
CA ALA A 336 -9.02 6.66 5.53
C ALA A 336 -9.71 5.30 5.66
N ARG A 337 -10.54 5.17 6.70
CA ARG A 337 -11.35 3.99 6.98
C ARG A 337 -12.58 4.37 7.81
N THR A 338 -13.69 3.72 7.53
CA THR A 338 -14.96 3.92 8.22
C THR A 338 -15.15 2.97 9.41
N GLU A 339 -14.45 1.84 9.41
CA GLU A 339 -14.47 0.84 10.46
C GLU A 339 -13.07 0.30 10.77
N PRO A 340 -12.83 -0.30 11.95
CA PRO A 340 -11.60 -1.04 12.22
C PRO A 340 -11.43 -2.21 11.24
N PHE A 341 -10.19 -2.61 10.95
CA PHE A 341 -9.96 -3.87 10.29
C PHE A 341 -10.46 -5.04 11.14
N LEU A 342 -11.09 -6.03 10.52
CA LEU A 342 -11.59 -7.24 11.18
C LEU A 342 -10.47 -8.23 11.57
N ALA A 343 -9.26 -8.00 11.09
CA ALA A 343 -8.07 -8.74 11.48
C ALA A 343 -7.05 -7.77 12.12
N PRO A 344 -6.36 -8.16 13.21
CA PRO A 344 -5.46 -7.27 13.94
C PRO A 344 -4.09 -7.11 13.27
N ASP A 345 -3.76 -7.98 12.32
CA ASP A 345 -2.46 -8.13 11.69
C ASP A 345 -2.43 -7.66 10.22
N VAL A 346 -3.35 -6.78 9.85
CA VAL A 346 -3.35 -6.15 8.51
C VAL A 346 -2.15 -5.23 8.39
N TYR A 347 -1.38 -5.41 7.32
CA TYR A 347 -0.40 -4.42 6.88
C TYR A 347 -0.48 -4.26 5.36
N PHE A 348 0.07 -3.17 4.85
CA PHE A 348 -0.09 -2.87 3.43
C PHE A 348 0.99 -1.94 2.88
N PHE A 349 1.25 -2.08 1.60
CA PHE A 349 1.99 -1.15 0.79
C PHE A 349 1.03 -0.12 0.23
N SER A 350 1.46 1.13 0.21
CA SER A 350 0.59 2.25 -0.14
C SER A 350 1.24 3.21 -1.13
N GLY A 351 0.57 3.46 -2.23
CA GLY A 351 0.93 4.46 -3.22
C GLY A 351 -0.17 5.48 -3.44
N ARG A 352 0.21 6.66 -3.94
CA ARG A 352 -0.72 7.70 -4.36
C ARG A 352 -1.73 7.12 -5.36
N GLY A 353 -2.97 7.61 -5.36
CA GLY A 353 -4.03 7.05 -6.19
C GLY A 353 -4.62 5.76 -5.64
N ALA A 354 -4.42 5.48 -4.33
CA ALA A 354 -4.84 4.26 -3.65
C ALA A 354 -4.24 2.97 -4.25
N GLN A 355 -3.01 3.04 -4.79
CA GLN A 355 -2.26 1.82 -5.10
C GLN A 355 -2.07 1.02 -3.80
N ARG A 356 -2.44 -0.26 -3.78
CA ARG A 356 -2.44 -1.08 -2.55
C ARG A 356 -2.03 -2.51 -2.80
N VAL A 357 -1.20 -3.02 -1.89
CA VAL A 357 -1.04 -4.45 -1.61
C VAL A 357 -1.36 -4.66 -0.15
N TYR A 358 -2.53 -5.20 0.16
CA TYR A 358 -2.88 -5.57 1.53
C TYR A 358 -2.46 -7.01 1.79
N VAL A 359 -1.93 -7.27 2.98
CA VAL A 359 -1.58 -8.61 3.47
C VAL A 359 -2.19 -8.81 4.84
N VAL A 360 -2.89 -9.93 5.02
CA VAL A 360 -3.55 -10.30 6.27
C VAL A 360 -3.14 -11.72 6.64
N PRO A 361 -2.04 -11.90 7.39
CA PRO A 361 -1.48 -13.23 7.69
C PRO A 361 -2.45 -14.18 8.38
N SER A 362 -3.18 -13.71 9.41
CA SER A 362 -4.17 -14.53 10.14
C SER A 362 -5.31 -15.04 9.25
N ARG A 363 -5.50 -14.43 8.09
CA ARG A 363 -6.53 -14.80 7.10
C ARG A 363 -5.95 -15.39 5.84
N GLN A 364 -4.64 -15.62 5.75
CA GLN A 364 -3.97 -16.10 4.55
C GLN A 364 -4.40 -15.33 3.29
N LEU A 365 -4.52 -14.00 3.40
CA LEU A 365 -5.16 -13.13 2.42
C LEU A 365 -4.16 -12.10 1.87
N VAL A 366 -4.13 -11.96 0.54
CA VAL A 366 -3.47 -10.87 -0.18
C VAL A 366 -4.50 -10.21 -1.10
N ILE A 367 -4.52 -8.88 -1.12
CA ILE A 367 -5.36 -8.10 -2.02
C ILE A 367 -4.50 -7.06 -2.72
N VAL A 368 -4.52 -7.05 -4.04
CA VAL A 368 -3.85 -6.03 -4.85
C VAL A 368 -4.89 -5.18 -5.53
N ARG A 369 -4.81 -3.87 -5.34
CA ARG A 369 -5.59 -2.89 -6.10
C ARG A 369 -4.65 -1.89 -6.76
N LEU A 370 -4.78 -1.75 -8.07
CA LEU A 370 -4.07 -0.75 -8.87
C LEU A 370 -5.06 0.19 -9.56
N GLY A 371 -4.65 1.42 -9.81
CA GLY A 371 -5.48 2.42 -10.47
C GLY A 371 -4.65 3.59 -11.00
N PRO A 372 -5.27 4.71 -11.42
CA PRO A 372 -4.55 5.84 -11.96
C PRO A 372 -3.61 6.43 -10.90
N ALA A 373 -2.36 6.65 -11.30
CA ALA A 373 -1.35 7.29 -10.45
C ALA A 373 -1.61 8.78 -10.27
N LEU A 374 -2.14 9.41 -11.30
CA LEU A 374 -2.53 10.83 -11.38
C LEU A 374 -4.01 10.90 -11.77
N GLY A 375 -4.69 11.90 -11.27
CA GLY A 375 -6.14 12.06 -11.46
C GLY A 375 -6.84 12.41 -10.15
N PRO A 376 -8.17 12.38 -10.11
CA PRO A 376 -8.92 12.57 -8.86
C PRO A 376 -8.40 11.62 -7.79
N ASN A 377 -7.99 12.14 -6.64
CA ASN A 377 -7.48 11.31 -5.57
C ASN A 377 -8.63 10.45 -4.99
N PRO A 378 -8.63 9.10 -5.16
CA PRO A 378 -9.69 8.23 -4.67
C PRO A 378 -9.93 8.39 -3.16
N LEU A 379 -8.89 8.72 -2.41
CA LEU A 379 -8.97 8.95 -0.96
C LEU A 379 -9.79 10.20 -0.62
N ARG A 380 -9.72 11.26 -1.46
CA ARG A 380 -10.61 12.44 -1.34
C ARG A 380 -12.02 12.13 -1.81
N ALA A 381 -12.17 11.20 -2.75
CA ALA A 381 -13.47 10.73 -3.24
C ALA A 381 -14.12 9.67 -2.32
N GLY A 382 -13.52 9.38 -1.15
CA GLY A 382 -14.10 8.47 -0.15
C GLY A 382 -13.60 7.02 -0.23
N TRP A 383 -12.42 6.75 -0.82
CA TRP A 383 -11.80 5.43 -0.72
C TRP A 383 -11.59 5.07 0.75
N ASP A 384 -12.10 3.91 1.14
CA ASP A 384 -11.98 3.33 2.46
C ASP A 384 -11.09 2.08 2.44
N ASN A 385 -9.97 2.14 3.16
CA ASN A 385 -9.02 1.03 3.22
C ASN A 385 -9.59 -0.21 3.93
N SER A 386 -10.50 -0.03 4.89
CA SER A 386 -11.10 -1.16 5.61
C SER A 386 -12.23 -1.83 4.83
N TYR A 387 -12.98 -1.09 4.04
CA TYR A 387 -14.14 -1.62 3.32
C TYR A 387 -13.79 -2.82 2.44
N LEU A 388 -12.76 -2.68 1.59
CA LEU A 388 -12.34 -3.75 0.69
C LEU A 388 -11.86 -4.98 1.45
N VAL A 389 -10.96 -4.78 2.42
CA VAL A 389 -10.38 -5.87 3.23
C VAL A 389 -11.45 -6.58 4.03
N ASN A 390 -12.30 -5.83 4.74
CA ASN A 390 -13.32 -6.39 5.61
C ASN A 390 -14.43 -7.09 4.83
N SER A 391 -14.81 -6.57 3.66
CA SER A 391 -15.79 -7.24 2.78
C SER A 391 -15.32 -8.63 2.36
N ILE A 392 -14.03 -8.78 2.04
CA ILE A 392 -13.45 -10.06 1.67
C ILE A 392 -13.33 -10.98 2.89
N ILE A 393 -12.91 -10.48 4.05
CA ILE A 393 -12.85 -11.27 5.29
C ILE A 393 -14.24 -11.82 5.65
N ARG A 394 -15.30 -11.00 5.59
CA ARG A 394 -16.69 -11.47 5.78
C ARG A 394 -17.09 -12.52 4.77
N GLY A 395 -16.61 -12.40 3.52
CA GLY A 395 -16.81 -13.39 2.48
C GLY A 395 -16.12 -14.73 2.77
N ILE A 396 -14.91 -14.72 3.33
CA ILE A 396 -14.17 -15.90 3.79
C ILE A 396 -14.94 -16.59 4.92
N ASP A 397 -15.32 -15.86 5.96
CA ASP A 397 -16.02 -16.40 7.13
C ASP A 397 -17.37 -17.01 6.76
N SER A 398 -18.16 -16.35 5.89
CA SER A 398 -19.44 -16.87 5.40
C SER A 398 -19.27 -18.13 4.55
N GLN A 399 -18.22 -18.25 3.76
CA GLN A 399 -17.95 -19.43 2.95
C GLN A 399 -17.51 -20.62 3.81
N ALA A 400 -16.67 -20.37 4.82
CA ALA A 400 -16.26 -21.40 5.77
C ALA A 400 -17.47 -21.97 6.52
N GLU A 401 -18.39 -21.13 6.97
CA GLU A 401 -19.61 -21.56 7.65
C GLU A 401 -20.53 -22.38 6.73
N ARG A 402 -20.71 -21.98 5.46
CA ARG A 402 -21.49 -22.78 4.48
C ARG A 402 -20.88 -24.16 4.29
N ARG A 403 -19.56 -24.27 4.13
CA ARG A 403 -18.86 -25.56 3.99
C ARG A 403 -19.03 -26.42 5.22
N ARG A 404 -18.93 -25.82 6.43
CA ARG A 404 -19.15 -26.52 7.69
C ARG A 404 -20.56 -27.09 7.77
N ARG A 405 -21.60 -26.31 7.46
CA ARG A 405 -23.00 -26.78 7.43
C ARG A 405 -23.20 -27.91 6.43
N ALA A 406 -22.69 -27.74 5.19
CA ALA A 406 -22.80 -28.78 4.19
C ALA A 406 -22.12 -30.10 4.61
N ALA A 407 -20.94 -30.00 5.28
CA ALA A 407 -20.30 -31.19 5.82
C ALA A 407 -21.09 -31.86 6.95
N LEU A 408 -21.73 -31.06 7.83
CA LEU A 408 -22.59 -31.59 8.89
C LEU A 408 -23.85 -32.25 8.30
N ASP A 409 -24.45 -31.66 7.27
CA ASP A 409 -25.64 -32.23 6.59
C ASP A 409 -25.32 -33.53 5.84
N ALA A 410 -24.05 -33.70 5.41
CA ALA A 410 -23.58 -34.91 4.74
C ALA A 410 -23.25 -36.07 5.71
N LEU A 411 -23.19 -35.80 7.02
CA LEU A 411 -22.98 -36.88 8.00
C LEU A 411 -24.17 -37.84 8.00
N PRO A 412 -23.93 -39.15 8.12
CA PRO A 412 -25.03 -40.12 8.28
C PRO A 412 -25.93 -39.73 9.45
N LYS A 413 -27.18 -39.46 9.20
CA LYS A 413 -28.14 -39.24 10.28
C LYS A 413 -28.20 -40.51 11.12
N PRO A 414 -28.11 -40.41 12.47
CA PRO A 414 -28.26 -41.59 13.29
C PRO A 414 -29.60 -42.29 12.92
N PRO A 415 -29.64 -43.62 12.87
CA PRO A 415 -30.87 -44.34 12.57
C PRO A 415 -31.93 -43.89 13.58
N ILE A 416 -33.05 -43.39 13.07
CA ILE A 416 -34.21 -43.11 13.91
C ILE A 416 -34.72 -44.50 14.31
N ASN A 417 -34.41 -44.90 15.54
CA ASN A 417 -34.95 -46.13 16.10
C ASN A 417 -36.46 -45.92 16.32
N ARG A 418 -37.28 -46.28 15.32
CA ARG A 418 -38.75 -46.18 15.38
C ARG A 418 -39.37 -47.25 16.27
N ASP A 419 -38.55 -48.25 16.68
CA ASP A 419 -38.99 -49.40 17.48
C ASP A 419 -38.53 -49.27 18.95
N ALA A 420 -38.09 -48.08 19.39
CA ALA A 420 -38.00 -47.83 20.81
C ALA A 420 -39.45 -47.78 21.35
N ASP A 421 -39.85 -48.95 21.85
CA ASP A 421 -41.10 -49.13 22.57
C ASP A 421 -41.13 -48.15 23.75
N LEU A 422 -41.74 -46.99 23.53
CA LEU A 422 -42.03 -46.06 24.60
C LEU A 422 -43.17 -46.71 25.40
N GLY A 423 -42.78 -47.46 26.44
CA GLY A 423 -43.76 -48.05 27.36
C GLY A 423 -44.79 -47.00 27.78
N PRO A 424 -46.02 -47.43 28.10
CA PRO A 424 -47.19 -46.55 28.33
C PRO A 424 -47.05 -45.61 29.53
N ASP A 425 -45.95 -45.63 30.27
CA ASP A 425 -45.75 -44.86 31.52
C ASP A 425 -45.06 -43.47 31.36
N VAL A 426 -44.77 -43.03 30.12
CA VAL A 426 -44.07 -41.73 29.91
C VAL A 426 -45.05 -40.56 29.61
N LEU A 427 -46.38 -40.81 29.60
CA LEU A 427 -47.35 -39.76 29.25
C LEU A 427 -48.03 -39.05 30.44
N GLN A 428 -47.45 -39.08 31.65
CA GLN A 428 -48.08 -38.40 32.81
C GLN A 428 -47.27 -37.24 33.41
N ASP A 429 -46.26 -36.73 32.76
CA ASP A 429 -45.60 -35.51 33.25
C ASP A 429 -45.57 -34.44 32.16
N GLU A 430 -46.73 -33.77 31.95
CA GLU A 430 -46.88 -32.65 30.99
C GLU A 430 -46.14 -31.38 31.41
N ASP A 431 -45.45 -31.33 32.58
CA ASP A 431 -44.79 -30.13 33.12
C ASP A 431 -43.27 -30.06 32.87
N GLN A 432 -42.69 -31.04 32.12
CA GLN A 432 -41.26 -30.98 31.74
C GLN A 432 -41.07 -31.01 30.21
N ARG A 433 -41.55 -29.98 29.53
CA ARG A 433 -41.06 -29.72 28.18
C ARG A 433 -39.62 -29.23 28.25
N PRO A 434 -38.65 -29.81 27.52
CA PRO A 434 -37.34 -29.23 27.44
C PRO A 434 -37.47 -27.83 26.80
N ALA A 435 -36.91 -26.85 27.45
CA ALA A 435 -36.84 -25.49 26.96
C ALA A 435 -36.41 -25.47 25.49
N THR A 436 -37.05 -24.65 24.70
CA THR A 436 -36.62 -24.47 23.29
C THR A 436 -35.17 -23.99 23.30
N HIS A 437 -34.46 -24.25 22.18
CA HIS A 437 -33.02 -23.88 22.08
C HIS A 437 -32.79 -22.41 22.46
N ALA A 438 -33.75 -21.51 22.23
CA ALA A 438 -33.71 -20.12 22.63
C ALA A 438 -33.79 -19.91 24.16
N GLU A 439 -34.59 -20.72 24.88
CA GLU A 439 -34.71 -20.66 26.33
C GLU A 439 -33.46 -21.22 27.03
N GLY A 440 -32.84 -22.28 26.45
CA GLY A 440 -31.57 -22.83 26.92
C GLY A 440 -30.41 -21.85 26.81
N LEU A 441 -30.34 -21.08 25.72
CA LEU A 441 -29.36 -20.01 25.54
C LEU A 441 -29.56 -18.85 26.52
N ALA A 442 -30.82 -18.44 26.79
CA ALA A 442 -31.15 -17.39 27.76
C ALA A 442 -30.81 -17.79 29.20
N GLU A 443 -30.95 -19.08 29.55
CA GLU A 443 -30.60 -19.59 30.87
C GLU A 443 -29.09 -19.81 31.05
N ALA A 444 -28.39 -20.17 30.00
CA ALA A 444 -26.92 -20.22 29.99
C ALA A 444 -26.27 -18.83 30.14
N GLN A 445 -26.88 -17.80 29.56
CA GLN A 445 -26.41 -16.41 29.71
C GLN A 445 -26.61 -15.84 31.15
N LYS A 446 -27.64 -16.29 31.89
CA LYS A 446 -27.85 -15.89 33.28
C LYS A 446 -26.83 -16.46 34.26
N LYS A 447 -26.07 -17.50 33.89
CA LYS A 447 -25.06 -18.15 34.72
C LYS A 447 -23.66 -17.58 34.59
N ILE A 448 -23.46 -16.56 33.75
CA ILE A 448 -22.14 -15.89 33.59
C ILE A 448 -22.07 -14.78 34.66
N PRO A 449 -21.04 -14.79 35.54
CA PRO A 449 -20.90 -13.75 36.55
C PRO A 449 -20.75 -12.37 35.91
N ALA A 450 -21.45 -11.36 36.46
CA ALA A 450 -21.48 -9.99 35.92
C ALA A 450 -20.13 -9.25 35.89
N ASN A 451 -19.06 -9.86 36.34
CA ASN A 451 -17.71 -9.27 36.43
C ASN A 451 -16.65 -9.97 35.57
N THR A 452 -17.01 -10.63 34.44
CA THR A 452 -16.04 -11.17 33.52
C THR A 452 -15.49 -10.03 32.64
N PRO A 453 -14.22 -9.64 32.74
CA PRO A 453 -13.66 -8.56 31.92
C PRO A 453 -13.72 -8.90 30.44
N GLY A 454 -14.38 -8.08 29.63
CA GLY A 454 -14.38 -8.19 28.17
C GLY A 454 -15.67 -8.70 27.53
N TYR A 455 -16.69 -9.11 28.28
CA TYR A 455 -17.97 -9.52 27.69
C TYR A 455 -18.90 -8.32 27.50
N ARG A 456 -19.26 -8.02 26.24
CA ARG A 456 -20.44 -7.23 25.87
C ARG A 456 -21.39 -8.14 25.10
N PRO A 457 -22.67 -8.23 25.47
CA PRO A 457 -23.65 -8.96 24.66
C PRO A 457 -23.76 -8.29 23.29
N GLY A 458 -23.68 -9.09 22.24
CA GLY A 458 -23.91 -8.65 20.86
C GLY A 458 -25.38 -8.18 20.67
N PRO A 459 -25.66 -7.41 19.61
CA PRO A 459 -27.01 -6.99 19.28
C PRO A 459 -27.90 -8.21 19.03
N ASP A 460 -29.18 -8.04 19.37
CA ASP A 460 -30.24 -9.07 19.24
C ASP A 460 -30.30 -9.59 17.79
N PRO A 461 -30.28 -10.93 17.59
CA PRO A 461 -30.35 -11.51 16.25
C PRO A 461 -31.68 -11.27 15.50
N ALA A 462 -32.63 -10.59 16.10
CA ALA A 462 -33.94 -10.26 15.51
C ALA A 462 -33.98 -8.96 14.70
N GLU A 463 -32.92 -8.15 14.69
CA GLU A 463 -32.84 -7.00 13.78
C GLU A 463 -32.68 -7.49 12.34
N THR A 464 -33.73 -7.36 11.57
CA THR A 464 -33.77 -7.80 10.16
C THR A 464 -33.00 -6.82 9.28
N THR A 465 -32.47 -7.34 8.19
CA THR A 465 -31.69 -6.59 7.17
C THR A 465 -32.43 -5.35 6.60
N GLU A 466 -33.74 -5.25 6.80
CA GLU A 466 -34.57 -4.10 6.41
C GLU A 466 -34.44 -2.90 7.36
N GLU A 467 -34.29 -3.13 8.67
CA GLU A 467 -34.09 -2.03 9.64
C GLU A 467 -32.74 -1.36 9.50
N ILE A 468 -31.71 -2.13 9.12
CA ILE A 468 -30.38 -1.58 8.83
C ILE A 468 -30.41 -0.71 7.57
N ARG A 469 -31.23 -1.04 6.56
CA ARG A 469 -31.40 -0.22 5.36
C ARG A 469 -32.20 1.06 5.59
N ALA A 470 -33.13 1.05 6.50
CA ALA A 470 -33.98 2.20 6.82
C ALA A 470 -33.26 3.29 7.64
N ASN A 471 -32.16 2.94 8.35
CA ASN A 471 -31.42 3.85 9.22
C ASN A 471 -30.15 4.43 8.59
N LEU A 472 -29.88 4.18 7.30
CA LEU A 472 -28.82 4.87 6.58
C LEU A 472 -29.34 6.25 6.12
N PRO A 473 -28.68 7.36 6.48
CA PRO A 473 -29.09 8.67 6.01
C PRO A 473 -29.02 8.72 4.47
N PRO A 474 -30.02 9.37 3.82
CA PRO A 474 -30.00 9.53 2.36
C PRO A 474 -28.77 10.33 1.95
N TYR A 475 -27.98 9.77 1.06
CA TYR A 475 -26.87 10.47 0.42
C TYR A 475 -27.43 11.55 -0.49
N ALA A 476 -27.33 12.81 -0.06
CA ALA A 476 -27.48 13.97 -0.93
C ALA A 476 -26.07 14.40 -1.38
N PRO A 477 -25.79 14.47 -2.69
CA PRO A 477 -24.57 15.10 -3.15
C PRO A 477 -24.62 16.59 -2.85
N GLU A 478 -23.69 17.11 -2.06
CA GLU A 478 -23.50 18.55 -1.91
C GLU A 478 -23.05 19.11 -3.26
N GLU A 479 -23.79 20.08 -3.79
CA GLU A 479 -23.37 20.85 -4.96
C GLU A 479 -22.11 21.65 -4.59
N PRO A 480 -21.13 21.78 -5.50
CA PRO A 480 -19.95 22.56 -5.24
C PRO A 480 -20.34 24.04 -5.05
N PRO A 481 -19.69 24.77 -4.12
CA PRO A 481 -19.98 26.18 -3.88
C PRO A 481 -19.74 27.00 -5.17
N THR A 482 -20.71 27.80 -5.53
CA THR A 482 -20.74 28.60 -6.77
C THR A 482 -20.05 29.96 -6.66
N ASP A 483 -19.45 30.29 -5.51
CA ASP A 483 -18.79 31.58 -5.30
C ASP A 483 -17.32 31.43 -4.87
N PRO A 484 -16.36 31.99 -5.65
CA PRO A 484 -14.92 31.94 -5.30
C PRO A 484 -14.53 32.82 -4.10
N ALA A 485 -15.46 33.56 -3.48
CA ALA A 485 -15.17 34.53 -2.43
C ALA A 485 -15.22 33.97 -0.99
N GLU A 486 -15.55 32.69 -0.79
CA GLU A 486 -15.67 32.08 0.56
C GLU A 486 -14.46 31.22 0.98
N LEU A 487 -13.28 31.47 0.50
CA LEU A 487 -12.07 30.85 1.05
C LEU A 487 -11.59 31.67 2.26
N PRO A 488 -11.45 31.05 3.45
CA PRO A 488 -10.94 31.75 4.63
C PRO A 488 -9.48 32.15 4.39
N THR A 489 -9.20 33.42 4.51
CA THR A 489 -7.85 33.99 4.55
C THR A 489 -7.16 33.50 5.81
N ASN A 490 -6.04 32.80 5.64
CA ASN A 490 -5.12 32.47 6.73
C ASN A 490 -4.47 33.77 7.22
N GLU A 491 -4.95 34.32 8.31
CA GLU A 491 -4.15 35.27 9.09
C GLU A 491 -3.15 34.50 9.94
N ARG A 492 -1.89 34.82 9.73
CA ARG A 492 -0.75 34.40 10.55
C ARG A 492 -0.71 35.26 11.80
N GLU A 493 -0.67 34.66 12.94
CA GLU A 493 0.15 35.04 14.10
C GLU A 493 0.88 33.82 14.65
#